data_823f111a209d3982c9a1ebaa2d724dcb
#
_entry.id   823f111a209d3982c9a1ebaa2d724dcb
#
_cell.length_a   1.000
_cell.length_b   1.000
_cell.length_c   1.000
_cell.angle_alpha   90.00
_cell.angle_beta   90.00
_cell.angle_gamma   90.00
#
_symmetry.space_group_name_H-M   'P 1'
#
loop_
_entity.id
_entity.type
_entity.pdbx_description
1 polymer ?
#
loop_
_entity_poly.entity_id
_entity_poly.type
_entity_poly.pdbx_seq_one_letter_code
_entity_poly.pdbx_strand_id
1 'polypeptide(L)'
;MSRDGPENGSRGADASENGADGDDGTDNGGDGDGGTSESEAFGTIAVGDTYTTGGRTITDADVVNFAGVSGDFNHLHTDAERMRETDFGERIAHGMLVLSITTGLIWQTRSDAEREAVVAFYGIDSLRFVAPAFIGDTIHLEVEVIETEPRDHPVGNGIVRYAIDARNQRDETVLACEMLSLLR
;
A
#
# COMPACT_ATOMS: atom_id res chain seq x y z
N MET A 1 28.80 41.92 -15.68
CA MET A 1 29.34 41.04 -16.72
C MET A 1 28.28 40.02 -17.00
N SER A 2 27.32 40.28 -17.77
CA SER A 2 27.02 40.31 -19.22
C SER A 2 27.52 39.11 -19.99
N ARG A 3 26.52 38.51 -20.67
CA ARG A 3 26.51 37.81 -21.95
C ARG A 3 26.27 36.33 -21.87
N ASP A 4 25.54 35.67 -22.73
CA ASP A 4 24.54 35.93 -23.77
C ASP A 4 23.97 34.56 -24.13
N GLY A 5 22.71 34.45 -24.47
CA GLY A 5 22.16 33.25 -25.11
C GLY A 5 22.52 33.21 -26.61
N PRO A 6 22.11 32.16 -27.30
CA PRO A 6 21.44 32.46 -28.57
C PRO A 6 20.13 31.72 -28.81
N GLU A 7 19.36 32.39 -29.63
CA GLU A 7 18.07 32.15 -30.19
C GLU A 7 18.04 31.06 -31.30
N ASN A 8 16.85 30.47 -31.48
CA ASN A 8 16.05 30.48 -32.71
C ASN A 8 16.45 29.60 -33.91
N GLY A 9 15.49 28.80 -34.37
CA GLY A 9 15.50 28.10 -35.65
C GLY A 9 14.17 27.42 -35.99
N SER A 10 13.20 28.24 -36.43
CA SER A 10 11.98 27.84 -37.10
C SER A 10 12.23 27.41 -38.55
N ARG A 11 11.46 26.42 -39.06
CA ARG A 11 10.97 26.17 -40.45
C ARG A 11 10.48 24.74 -40.52
N GLY A 12 9.41 24.36 -41.19
CA GLY A 12 8.49 24.96 -42.09
C GLY A 12 7.58 23.84 -42.62
N ALA A 13 6.40 24.19 -42.97
CA ALA A 13 5.32 23.36 -43.50
C ALA A 13 5.71 22.60 -44.76
N ASP A 14 5.09 21.43 -44.98
CA ASP A 14 4.49 21.18 -46.31
C ASP A 14 3.29 20.22 -46.22
N ALA A 15 2.25 20.60 -46.95
CA ALA A 15 1.00 19.91 -47.12
C ALA A 15 1.05 19.07 -48.40
N SER A 16 0.43 17.89 -48.42
CA SER A 16 -0.12 17.32 -49.66
C SER A 16 -1.39 16.52 -49.35
N GLU A 17 -2.46 17.05 -49.93
CA GLU A 17 -3.76 16.41 -50.14
C GLU A 17 -3.65 15.30 -51.18
N ASN A 18 -4.50 14.27 -51.06
CA ASN A 18 -5.27 13.55 -52.07
C ASN A 18 -5.87 12.36 -51.37
N GLY A 19 -7.14 12.03 -51.37
CA GLY A 19 -8.17 12.13 -52.38
C GLY A 19 -8.82 10.78 -52.54
N ALA A 20 -10.14 10.72 -52.31
CA ALA A 20 -11.18 9.88 -52.93
C ALA A 20 -11.45 8.44 -52.48
N ASP A 21 -12.63 8.28 -51.91
CA ASP A 21 -13.76 7.37 -52.27
C ASP A 21 -13.58 5.85 -52.12
N GLY A 22 -14.54 5.28 -51.38
CA GLY A 22 -14.86 3.88 -51.31
C GLY A 22 -15.88 3.56 -50.24
N ASP A 23 -17.13 3.85 -50.52
CA ASP A 23 -18.34 3.33 -49.88
C ASP A 23 -18.36 1.79 -49.97
N ASP A 24 -18.52 1.06 -48.90
CA ASP A 24 -19.37 -0.11 -48.83
C ASP A 24 -19.79 -0.44 -47.41
N GLY A 25 -21.09 -0.42 -47.18
CA GLY A 25 -21.72 -0.76 -45.95
C GLY A 25 -21.71 -2.27 -45.69
N THR A 26 -21.41 -2.64 -44.47
CA THR A 26 -22.03 -3.80 -43.83
C THR A 26 -22.23 -3.51 -42.36
N ASP A 27 -23.49 -3.26 -42.07
CA ASP A 27 -24.13 -3.43 -40.77
C ASP A 27 -23.73 -4.79 -40.18
N ASN A 28 -23.09 -4.80 -39.03
CA ASN A 28 -23.12 -5.93 -38.14
C ASN A 28 -23.17 -5.44 -36.70
N GLY A 29 -24.41 -5.34 -36.21
CA GLY A 29 -24.73 -5.21 -34.82
C GLY A 29 -24.08 -6.35 -34.06
N GLY A 30 -23.11 -5.97 -33.25
CA GLY A 30 -22.52 -6.76 -32.22
C GLY A 30 -22.63 -5.91 -30.94
N ASP A 31 -23.74 -6.05 -30.23
CA ASP A 31 -23.84 -5.67 -28.83
C ASP A 31 -22.76 -6.44 -28.08
N GLY A 32 -21.57 -5.89 -28.07
CA GLY A 32 -20.49 -6.27 -27.20
C GLY A 32 -20.77 -5.62 -25.85
N ASP A 33 -21.49 -6.33 -25.02
CA ASP A 33 -21.54 -6.14 -23.58
C ASP A 33 -20.11 -5.99 -23.05
N GLY A 34 -19.63 -4.75 -22.99
CA GLY A 34 -18.38 -4.31 -22.38
C GLY A 34 -18.60 -4.03 -20.91
N GLY A 35 -19.49 -4.76 -20.28
CA GLY A 35 -19.71 -4.70 -18.85
C GLY A 35 -18.93 -5.77 -18.13
N THR A 36 -18.14 -5.33 -17.12
CA THR A 36 -17.81 -6.11 -15.94
C THR A 36 -16.48 -6.86 -15.91
N SER A 37 -15.36 -6.14 -15.89
CA SER A 37 -14.17 -6.69 -15.22
C SER A 37 -13.90 -6.03 -13.84
N GLU A 38 -14.76 -5.11 -13.39
CA GLU A 38 -14.51 -4.29 -12.18
C GLU A 38 -15.17 -4.83 -10.89
N SER A 39 -16.07 -5.83 -10.97
CA SER A 39 -16.77 -6.35 -9.78
C SER A 39 -16.18 -7.65 -9.23
N GLU A 40 -15.13 -8.19 -9.83
CA GLU A 40 -14.67 -9.55 -9.51
C GLU A 40 -13.75 -9.63 -8.28
N ALA A 41 -12.99 -8.58 -7.95
CA ALA A 41 -11.99 -8.69 -6.89
C ALA A 41 -12.57 -8.86 -5.50
N PHE A 42 -13.64 -8.13 -5.14
CA PHE A 42 -14.32 -8.33 -3.86
C PHE A 42 -14.96 -9.72 -3.77
N GLY A 43 -15.54 -10.21 -4.86
CA GLY A 43 -16.20 -11.51 -4.93
C GLY A 43 -15.26 -12.71 -4.89
N THR A 44 -13.96 -12.53 -5.09
CA THR A 44 -12.95 -13.61 -5.04
C THR A 44 -12.34 -13.82 -3.67
N ILE A 45 -12.50 -12.86 -2.75
CA ILE A 45 -11.94 -12.92 -1.40
C ILE A 45 -12.90 -13.68 -0.48
N ALA A 46 -12.41 -14.73 0.18
CA ALA A 46 -13.21 -15.56 1.06
C ALA A 46 -12.73 -15.46 2.51
N VAL A 47 -13.69 -15.53 3.45
CA VAL A 47 -13.37 -15.66 4.87
C VAL A 47 -12.61 -16.97 5.10
N GLY A 48 -11.48 -16.88 5.82
CA GLY A 48 -10.54 -17.96 6.04
C GLY A 48 -9.36 -18.01 5.06
N ASP A 49 -9.33 -17.14 4.05
CA ASP A 49 -8.14 -16.98 3.21
C ASP A 49 -6.98 -16.45 4.06
N THR A 50 -5.82 -17.09 3.92
CA THR A 50 -4.61 -16.72 4.66
C THR A 50 -3.43 -16.54 3.73
N TYR A 51 -2.54 -15.62 4.08
CA TYR A 51 -1.27 -15.47 3.39
C TYR A 51 -0.19 -14.86 4.29
N THR A 52 1.07 -15.06 3.91
CA THR A 52 2.23 -14.48 4.58
C THR A 52 2.93 -13.53 3.61
N THR A 53 3.34 -12.36 4.08
CA THR A 53 4.06 -11.37 3.26
C THR A 53 5.55 -11.67 3.20
N GLY A 54 6.24 -11.01 2.26
CA GLY A 54 7.70 -10.86 2.35
C GLY A 54 8.12 -10.09 3.60
N GLY A 55 9.39 -10.21 3.96
CA GLY A 55 9.96 -9.51 5.12
C GLY A 55 10.54 -8.14 4.76
N ARG A 56 10.45 -7.17 5.69
CA ARG A 56 11.10 -5.86 5.61
C ARG A 56 11.88 -5.58 6.90
N THR A 57 13.18 -5.30 6.77
CA THR A 57 14.03 -4.92 7.90
C THR A 57 13.84 -3.47 8.28
N ILE A 58 13.66 -3.21 9.59
CA ILE A 58 13.62 -1.86 10.16
C ILE A 58 15.05 -1.33 10.22
N THR A 59 15.28 -0.19 9.60
CA THR A 59 16.59 0.47 9.59
C THR A 59 16.61 1.69 10.50
N ASP A 60 17.82 2.15 10.87
CA ASP A 60 18.00 3.41 11.61
C ASP A 60 17.42 4.61 10.83
N ALA A 61 17.55 4.60 9.50
CA ALA A 61 16.98 5.61 8.64
C ALA A 61 15.45 5.66 8.72
N ASP A 62 14.77 4.51 8.83
CA ASP A 62 13.32 4.48 9.00
C ASP A 62 12.89 5.19 10.28
N VAL A 63 13.60 4.93 11.39
CA VAL A 63 13.32 5.55 12.70
C VAL A 63 13.54 7.06 12.65
N VAL A 64 14.65 7.51 12.08
CA VAL A 64 14.98 8.94 11.97
C VAL A 64 13.98 9.67 11.07
N ASN A 65 13.64 9.10 9.91
CA ASN A 65 12.67 9.68 8.99
C ASN A 65 11.27 9.75 9.64
N PHE A 66 10.87 8.69 10.34
CA PHE A 66 9.57 8.67 11.01
C PHE A 66 9.50 9.69 12.16
N ALA A 67 10.57 9.84 12.95
CA ALA A 67 10.66 10.90 13.96
C ALA A 67 10.51 12.29 13.34
N GLY A 68 11.12 12.51 12.17
CA GLY A 68 10.99 13.78 11.43
C GLY A 68 9.59 14.06 10.92
N VAL A 69 8.86 13.03 10.48
CA VAL A 69 7.48 13.17 10.00
C VAL A 69 6.48 13.33 11.13
N SER A 70 6.63 12.52 12.20
CA SER A 70 5.70 12.49 13.33
C SER A 70 5.94 13.59 14.36
N GLY A 71 7.17 14.10 14.45
CA GLY A 71 7.64 14.98 15.53
C GLY A 71 7.96 14.21 16.84
N ASP A 72 7.87 12.90 16.85
CA ASP A 72 8.14 12.06 18.01
C ASP A 72 9.63 11.73 18.13
N PHE A 73 10.38 12.64 18.74
CA PHE A 73 11.80 12.48 19.08
C PHE A 73 12.00 11.92 20.49
N ASN A 74 11.11 11.06 20.96
CA ASN A 74 11.23 10.42 22.26
C ASN A 74 12.58 9.68 22.39
N HIS A 75 13.15 9.70 23.60
CA HIS A 75 14.41 9.03 23.89
C HIS A 75 14.39 7.52 23.60
N LEU A 76 13.22 6.87 23.68
CA LEU A 76 13.05 5.44 23.34
C LEU A 76 13.53 5.11 21.93
N HIS A 77 13.46 6.09 21.03
CA HIS A 77 13.76 5.92 19.60
C HIS A 77 15.08 6.58 19.20
N THR A 78 15.52 7.61 19.95
CA THR A 78 16.59 8.52 19.50
C THR A 78 17.82 8.53 20.38
N ASP A 79 17.75 8.11 21.66
CA ASP A 79 18.86 8.17 22.61
C ASP A 79 19.38 6.77 22.96
N ALA A 80 20.43 6.35 22.23
CA ALA A 80 21.01 5.02 22.41
C ALA A 80 21.71 4.85 23.78
N GLU A 81 22.30 5.92 24.31
CA GLU A 81 23.01 5.84 25.60
C GLU A 81 22.02 5.63 26.75
N ARG A 82 20.95 6.43 26.75
CA ARG A 82 19.92 6.30 27.76
C ARG A 82 19.20 4.93 27.70
N MET A 83 18.98 4.41 26.48
CA MET A 83 18.27 3.15 26.31
C MET A 83 19.04 1.94 26.77
N ARG A 84 20.39 1.98 26.83
CA ARG A 84 21.21 0.90 27.39
C ARG A 84 20.96 0.65 28.87
N GLU A 85 20.47 1.65 29.59
CA GLU A 85 20.19 1.58 31.02
C GLU A 85 18.73 1.14 31.32
N THR A 86 17.94 0.84 30.28
CA THR A 86 16.54 0.38 30.40
C THR A 86 16.43 -1.13 30.22
N ASP A 87 15.27 -1.68 30.58
CA ASP A 87 14.96 -3.10 30.35
C ASP A 87 14.99 -3.49 28.85
N PHE A 88 14.89 -2.54 27.94
CA PHE A 88 15.01 -2.77 26.49
C PHE A 88 16.46 -2.96 26.05
N GLY A 89 17.44 -2.32 26.72
CA GLY A 89 18.86 -2.41 26.44
C GLY A 89 19.32 -1.66 25.18
N GLU A 90 18.41 -1.33 24.26
CA GLU A 90 18.67 -0.62 23.00
C GLU A 90 17.45 0.17 22.52
N ARG A 91 17.65 1.02 21.50
CA ARG A 91 16.53 1.80 20.92
C ARG A 91 15.51 0.88 20.25
N ILE A 92 14.24 1.20 20.45
CA ILE A 92 13.11 0.52 19.80
C ILE A 92 12.52 1.38 18.69
N ALA A 93 11.91 0.77 17.71
CA ALA A 93 11.15 1.46 16.68
C ALA A 93 9.86 2.05 17.25
N HIS A 94 9.37 3.15 16.66
CA HIS A 94 8.04 3.66 16.98
C HIS A 94 6.97 2.61 16.63
N GLY A 95 6.02 2.37 17.49
CA GLY A 95 4.92 1.44 17.19
C GLY A 95 4.16 1.84 15.92
N MET A 96 3.93 3.15 15.72
CA MET A 96 3.29 3.66 14.51
C MET A 96 4.14 3.51 13.25
N LEU A 97 5.47 3.47 13.35
CA LEU A 97 6.35 3.10 12.24
C LEU A 97 6.13 1.62 11.85
N VAL A 98 6.06 0.72 12.84
CA VAL A 98 5.75 -0.70 12.60
C VAL A 98 4.40 -0.85 11.92
N LEU A 99 3.38 -0.12 12.37
CA LEU A 99 2.07 -0.09 11.71
C LEU A 99 2.16 0.41 10.26
N SER A 100 2.93 1.46 10.01
CA SER A 100 3.14 1.98 8.65
C SER A 100 3.85 0.97 7.74
N ILE A 101 4.82 0.23 8.28
CA ILE A 101 5.47 -0.88 7.57
C ILE A 101 4.46 -1.99 7.25
N THR A 102 3.59 -2.33 8.20
CA THR A 102 2.52 -3.32 8.04
C THR A 102 1.60 -2.96 6.86
N THR A 103 1.14 -1.72 6.76
CA THR A 103 0.32 -1.28 5.61
C THR A 103 1.06 -1.42 4.28
N GLY A 104 2.35 -1.10 4.25
CA GLY A 104 3.20 -1.22 3.07
C GLY A 104 3.41 -2.67 2.62
N LEU A 105 3.60 -3.60 3.57
CA LEU A 105 3.77 -5.03 3.28
C LEU A 105 2.51 -5.65 2.69
N ILE A 106 1.33 -5.31 3.23
CA ILE A 106 0.04 -5.72 2.64
C ILE A 106 -0.07 -5.23 1.20
N TRP A 107 0.23 -3.95 0.96
CA TRP A 107 0.15 -3.35 -0.37
C TRP A 107 1.07 -4.05 -1.37
N GLN A 108 2.29 -4.40 -0.97
CA GLN A 108 3.27 -5.06 -1.84
C GLN A 108 2.88 -6.50 -2.19
N THR A 109 2.13 -7.18 -1.33
CA THR A 109 1.71 -8.57 -1.53
C THR A 109 0.53 -8.69 -2.49
N ARG A 110 -0.26 -7.63 -2.65
CA ARG A 110 -1.43 -7.62 -3.55
C ARG A 110 -1.02 -7.72 -5.01
N SER A 111 -1.79 -8.48 -5.78
CA SER A 111 -1.75 -8.47 -7.24
C SER A 111 -2.18 -7.11 -7.80
N ASP A 112 -1.92 -6.86 -9.08
CA ASP A 112 -2.32 -5.60 -9.72
C ASP A 112 -3.86 -5.45 -9.72
N ALA A 113 -4.61 -6.52 -9.95
CA ALA A 113 -6.07 -6.51 -9.90
C ALA A 113 -6.59 -6.18 -8.48
N GLU A 114 -6.00 -6.75 -7.44
CA GLU A 114 -6.36 -6.43 -6.06
C GLU A 114 -6.02 -4.98 -5.69
N ARG A 115 -4.91 -4.43 -6.20
CA ARG A 115 -4.54 -3.02 -5.98
C ARG A 115 -5.54 -2.08 -6.63
N GLU A 116 -5.98 -2.37 -7.85
CA GLU A 116 -6.99 -1.59 -8.57
C GLU A 116 -8.36 -1.66 -7.91
N ALA A 117 -8.69 -2.77 -7.24
CA ALA A 117 -9.93 -2.94 -6.51
C ALA A 117 -9.99 -2.15 -5.19
N VAL A 118 -8.84 -1.79 -4.60
CA VAL A 118 -8.82 -1.02 -3.35
C VAL A 118 -9.31 0.40 -3.58
N VAL A 119 -10.45 0.73 -2.98
CA VAL A 119 -11.00 2.09 -2.96
C VAL A 119 -10.38 2.91 -1.85
N ALA A 120 -10.31 2.34 -0.64
CA ALA A 120 -9.76 3.02 0.52
C ALA A 120 -9.29 2.03 1.61
N PHE A 121 -8.27 2.45 2.35
CA PHE A 121 -8.01 1.94 3.68
C PHE A 121 -9.06 2.53 4.62
N TYR A 122 -9.96 1.68 5.15
CA TYR A 122 -11.19 2.14 5.77
C TYR A 122 -11.06 2.36 7.28
N GLY A 123 -10.23 1.55 7.94
CA GLY A 123 -10.01 1.67 9.37
C GLY A 123 -9.09 0.59 9.95
N ILE A 124 -8.82 0.75 11.24
CA ILE A 124 -8.10 -0.22 12.07
C ILE A 124 -8.87 -0.41 13.35
N ASP A 125 -9.10 -1.66 13.71
CA ASP A 125 -9.66 -2.05 15.01
C ASP A 125 -8.64 -2.88 15.79
N SER A 126 -8.84 -2.99 17.10
CA SER A 126 -8.11 -3.91 17.99
C SER A 126 -6.58 -3.76 17.96
N LEU A 127 -6.03 -2.60 17.57
CA LEU A 127 -4.58 -2.37 17.48
C LEU A 127 -3.90 -2.54 18.83
N ARG A 128 -2.86 -3.39 18.88
CA ARG A 128 -1.99 -3.60 20.02
C ARG A 128 -0.53 -3.69 19.58
N PHE A 129 0.34 -3.00 20.29
CA PHE A 129 1.79 -3.20 20.24
C PHE A 129 2.11 -4.25 21.30
N VAL A 130 2.39 -5.48 20.85
CA VAL A 130 2.48 -6.68 21.72
C VAL A 130 3.87 -6.81 22.32
N ALA A 131 4.90 -6.52 21.53
CA ALA A 131 6.30 -6.54 21.93
C ALA A 131 7.08 -5.39 21.26
N PRO A 132 8.24 -4.99 21.81
CA PRO A 132 9.09 -4.02 21.16
C PRO A 132 9.62 -4.57 19.84
N ALA A 133 9.66 -3.73 18.81
CA ALA A 133 10.40 -3.99 17.58
C ALA A 133 11.71 -3.20 17.62
N PHE A 134 12.83 -3.86 17.36
CA PHE A 134 14.16 -3.25 17.41
C PHE A 134 14.64 -2.83 16.02
N ILE A 135 15.58 -1.90 16.00
CA ILE A 135 16.29 -1.55 14.77
C ILE A 135 17.11 -2.79 14.34
N GLY A 136 16.90 -3.24 13.11
CA GLY A 136 17.48 -4.49 12.60
C GLY A 136 16.50 -5.67 12.59
N ASP A 137 15.35 -5.57 13.28
CA ASP A 137 14.32 -6.59 13.16
C ASP A 137 13.72 -6.60 11.75
N THR A 138 13.44 -7.79 11.24
CA THR A 138 12.79 -8.00 9.94
C THR A 138 11.36 -8.41 10.16
N ILE A 139 10.44 -7.54 9.78
CA ILE A 139 9.00 -7.70 9.99
C ILE A 139 8.37 -8.36 8.77
N HIS A 140 7.58 -9.40 8.99
CA HIS A 140 6.66 -10.01 8.03
C HIS A 140 5.27 -10.09 8.66
N LEU A 141 4.25 -10.35 7.85
CA LEU A 141 2.87 -10.43 8.32
C LEU A 141 2.30 -11.81 8.08
N GLU A 142 1.55 -12.30 9.05
CA GLU A 142 0.53 -13.32 8.87
C GLU A 142 -0.82 -12.62 8.79
N VAL A 143 -1.57 -12.90 7.73
CA VAL A 143 -2.83 -12.23 7.42
C VAL A 143 -3.91 -13.28 7.19
N GLU A 144 -5.07 -13.06 7.79
CA GLU A 144 -6.27 -13.86 7.60
C GLU A 144 -7.47 -12.96 7.26
N VAL A 145 -8.26 -13.33 6.29
CA VAL A 145 -9.56 -12.70 6.02
C VAL A 145 -10.57 -13.22 7.03
N ILE A 146 -11.02 -12.37 7.95
CA ILE A 146 -11.93 -12.78 9.03
C ILE A 146 -13.39 -12.36 8.78
N GLU A 147 -13.62 -11.40 7.87
CA GLU A 147 -14.97 -10.95 7.52
C GLU A 147 -14.99 -10.32 6.13
N THR A 148 -16.07 -10.58 5.39
CA THR A 148 -16.41 -9.86 4.15
C THR A 148 -17.84 -9.35 4.27
N GLU A 149 -18.03 -8.05 4.17
CA GLU A 149 -19.33 -7.39 4.30
C GLU A 149 -19.70 -6.68 3.01
N PRO A 150 -20.65 -7.22 2.21
CA PRO A 150 -21.15 -6.50 1.05
C PRO A 150 -21.77 -5.15 1.43
N ARG A 151 -21.47 -4.11 0.68
CA ARG A 151 -22.00 -2.76 0.90
C ARG A 151 -22.56 -2.20 -0.40
N ASP A 152 -23.77 -1.63 -0.32
CA ASP A 152 -24.27 -0.77 -1.37
C ASP A 152 -23.69 0.65 -1.17
N HIS A 153 -22.55 0.89 -1.80
CA HIS A 153 -21.81 2.14 -1.68
C HIS A 153 -21.45 2.69 -3.07
N PRO A 154 -21.54 4.01 -3.30
CA PRO A 154 -21.34 4.62 -4.63
C PRO A 154 -20.00 4.31 -5.30
N VAL A 155 -18.98 3.94 -4.53
CA VAL A 155 -17.60 3.72 -5.03
C VAL A 155 -17.00 2.37 -4.65
N GLY A 156 -17.72 1.51 -3.92
CA GLY A 156 -17.20 0.21 -3.49
C GLY A 156 -18.30 -0.83 -3.29
N ASN A 157 -17.95 -2.11 -3.41
CA ASN A 157 -18.87 -3.24 -3.33
C ASN A 157 -18.92 -3.87 -1.92
N GLY A 158 -17.88 -3.66 -1.11
CA GLY A 158 -17.86 -4.22 0.22
C GLY A 158 -16.61 -3.88 1.03
N ILE A 159 -16.69 -4.23 2.31
CA ILE A 159 -15.59 -4.11 3.26
C ILE A 159 -15.02 -5.50 3.52
N VAL A 160 -13.71 -5.62 3.46
CA VAL A 160 -12.96 -6.80 3.89
C VAL A 160 -12.21 -6.46 5.16
N ARG A 161 -12.35 -7.31 6.17
CA ARG A 161 -11.63 -7.24 7.45
C ARG A 161 -10.56 -8.32 7.49
N TYR A 162 -9.36 -7.90 7.76
CA TYR A 162 -8.18 -8.76 7.87
C TYR A 162 -7.69 -8.77 9.31
N ALA A 163 -7.52 -9.94 9.91
CA ALA A 163 -6.70 -10.11 11.11
C ALA A 163 -5.23 -10.15 10.69
N ILE A 164 -4.38 -9.39 11.40
CA ILE A 164 -2.99 -9.20 11.05
C ILE A 164 -2.12 -9.37 12.30
N ASP A 165 -1.17 -10.29 12.21
CA ASP A 165 -0.05 -10.42 13.11
C ASP A 165 1.24 -9.99 12.39
N ALA A 166 1.84 -8.89 12.83
CA ALA A 166 3.16 -8.49 12.39
C ALA A 166 4.20 -9.16 13.29
N ARG A 167 5.05 -9.99 12.70
CA ARG A 167 6.06 -10.79 13.40
C ARG A 167 7.48 -10.41 13.01
N ASN A 168 8.40 -10.57 13.94
CA ASN A 168 9.82 -10.42 13.65
C ASN A 168 10.43 -11.74 13.13
N GLN A 169 11.73 -11.74 12.83
CA GLN A 169 12.48 -12.90 12.32
C GLN A 169 12.59 -14.07 13.34
N ARG A 170 12.19 -13.86 14.60
CA ARG A 170 12.12 -14.90 15.65
C ARG A 170 10.70 -15.45 15.82
N ASP A 171 9.79 -15.06 14.93
CA ASP A 171 8.38 -15.43 14.97
C ASP A 171 7.63 -14.87 16.19
N GLU A 172 8.13 -13.78 16.79
CA GLU A 172 7.48 -13.08 17.88
C GLU A 172 6.54 -12.02 17.32
N THR A 173 5.27 -12.01 17.75
CA THR A 173 4.31 -10.97 17.38
C THR A 173 4.69 -9.65 18.03
N VAL A 174 4.98 -8.64 17.23
CA VAL A 174 5.31 -7.28 17.68
C VAL A 174 4.10 -6.35 17.61
N LEU A 175 3.17 -6.60 16.68
CA LEU A 175 1.94 -5.84 16.51
C LEU A 175 0.83 -6.79 16.07
N ALA A 176 -0.36 -6.62 16.63
CA ALA A 176 -1.58 -7.28 16.18
C ALA A 176 -2.68 -6.24 15.95
N CYS A 177 -3.46 -6.39 14.88
CA CYS A 177 -4.61 -5.52 14.61
C CYS A 177 -5.60 -6.17 13.65
N GLU A 178 -6.77 -5.54 13.51
CA GLU A 178 -7.69 -5.82 12.41
C GLU A 178 -7.69 -4.62 11.46
N MET A 179 -7.44 -4.85 10.18
CA MET A 179 -7.49 -3.81 9.15
C MET A 179 -8.71 -3.97 8.26
N LEU A 180 -9.35 -2.84 7.93
CA LEU A 180 -10.51 -2.79 7.07
C LEU A 180 -10.16 -2.09 5.76
N SER A 181 -10.51 -2.72 4.64
CA SER A 181 -10.38 -2.14 3.31
C SER A 181 -11.75 -2.09 2.62
N LEU A 182 -12.06 -0.95 2.02
CA LEU A 182 -13.19 -0.83 1.10
C LEU A 182 -12.70 -1.23 -0.29
N LEU A 183 -13.37 -2.21 -0.90
CA LEU A 183 -13.05 -2.76 -2.22
C LEU A 183 -14.20 -2.58 -3.20
N ARG A 184 -13.85 -2.59 -4.51
CA ARG A 184 -14.81 -2.70 -5.62
C ARG A 184 -15.11 -4.15 -5.95
#